data_e787fc9a91ca1a3c0335a00562b670b9
#
_entry.id   e787fc9a91ca1a3c0335a00562b670b9
#
_cell.length_a   1.000
_cell.length_b   1.000
_cell.length_c   1.000
_cell.angle_alpha   90.00
_cell.angle_beta   90.00
_cell.angle_gamma   90.00
#
_symmetry.space_group_name_H-M   'P 1'
#
loop_
_entity.id
_entity.type
_entity.pdbx_description
1 polymer ?
#
loop_
_entity_poly.entity_id
_entity_poly.type
_entity_poly.pdbx_seq_one_letter_code
_entity_poly.pdbx_strand_id
1 'polypeptide(L)'
;MEVAPLMAEILRKNQVKATFFAANERTQTGDGSLGTHWADWWKARAAEGHEFASHTWDHTYWRSDVVGGPGVAPQFRVSPSAGPSEGREFIWTAQQYCEEVGRASARLQAITGKKPLPLFRAPGGKTSPRLLAAAKACGYQHVGWSPAGFLGDELSSDRYPNAFLLKKALRDIQPGDILLAHLGIWSRKDPWSPAVLEPLIVGLKSRGFCFQTLREHPQYKAWIEAQVSRTPAKLAK
;
A
#
# COMPACT_ATOMS: atom_id res chain seq x y z
N MET A 1 -5.53 -11.90 -1.02
CA MET A 1 -5.63 -12.12 0.46
C MET A 1 -5.29 -13.55 0.91
N GLU A 2 -5.00 -14.48 0.02
CA GLU A 2 -4.80 -15.92 0.39
C GLU A 2 -3.67 -16.17 1.38
N VAL A 3 -2.56 -15.47 1.22
CA VAL A 3 -1.42 -15.61 2.14
C VAL A 3 -1.45 -14.61 3.30
N ALA A 4 -2.48 -13.77 3.37
CA ALA A 4 -2.58 -12.73 4.39
C ALA A 4 -2.59 -13.29 5.83
N PRO A 5 -3.31 -14.39 6.16
CA PRO A 5 -3.26 -14.98 7.49
C PRO A 5 -1.85 -15.46 7.86
N LEU A 6 -1.18 -16.14 6.94
CA LEU A 6 0.19 -16.64 7.14
C LEU A 6 1.20 -15.49 7.33
N MET A 7 1.12 -14.46 6.48
CA MET A 7 2.00 -13.29 6.61
C MET A 7 1.77 -12.56 7.94
N ALA A 8 0.51 -12.41 8.36
CA ALA A 8 0.19 -11.81 9.65
C ALA A 8 0.78 -12.61 10.83
N GLU A 9 0.72 -13.94 10.77
CA GLU A 9 1.33 -14.79 11.80
C GLU A 9 2.85 -14.62 11.85
N ILE A 10 3.52 -14.60 10.71
CA ILE A 10 4.97 -14.36 10.62
C ILE A 10 5.33 -12.99 11.22
N LEU A 11 4.59 -11.94 10.87
CA LEU A 11 4.81 -10.60 11.42
C LEU A 11 4.63 -10.59 12.94
N ARG A 12 3.55 -11.21 13.44
CA ARG A 12 3.24 -11.30 14.87
C ARG A 12 4.33 -12.06 15.63
N LYS A 13 4.69 -13.26 15.16
CA LYS A 13 5.75 -14.11 15.74
C LYS A 13 7.07 -13.35 15.86
N ASN A 14 7.39 -12.58 14.84
CA ASN A 14 8.63 -11.81 14.78
C ASN A 14 8.50 -10.38 15.34
N GLN A 15 7.36 -10.01 15.93
CA GLN A 15 7.12 -8.69 16.52
C GLN A 15 7.38 -7.55 15.51
N VAL A 16 7.03 -7.75 14.25
CA VAL A 16 7.16 -6.76 13.18
C VAL A 16 5.82 -6.07 12.95
N LYS A 17 5.82 -4.75 12.95
CA LYS A 17 4.67 -3.95 12.52
C LYS A 17 4.89 -3.46 11.09
N ALA A 18 3.82 -3.46 10.31
CA ALA A 18 3.82 -3.04 8.92
C ALA A 18 2.81 -1.92 8.68
N THR A 19 2.97 -1.21 7.58
CA THR A 19 1.95 -0.33 7.02
C THR A 19 1.30 -1.03 5.84
N PHE A 20 0.01 -1.34 5.93
CA PHE A 20 -0.75 -1.98 4.86
C PHE A 20 -1.37 -0.93 3.95
N PHE A 21 -1.04 -0.99 2.66
CA PHE A 21 -1.72 -0.23 1.62
C PHE A 21 -2.79 -1.11 1.00
N ALA A 22 -4.06 -0.74 1.15
CA ALA A 22 -5.16 -1.60 0.74
C ALA A 22 -6.03 -0.95 -0.35
N ALA A 23 -6.39 -1.77 -1.33
CA ALA A 23 -7.43 -1.56 -2.33
C ALA A 23 -8.54 -2.59 -2.13
N ASN A 24 -9.73 -2.39 -2.69
CA ASN A 24 -10.81 -3.39 -2.63
C ASN A 24 -10.75 -4.35 -3.81
N GLU A 25 -9.66 -5.09 -3.89
CA GLU A 25 -9.48 -6.09 -4.94
C GLU A 25 -10.31 -7.36 -4.69
N ARG A 26 -10.63 -8.05 -5.80
CA ARG A 26 -11.31 -9.34 -5.73
C ARG A 26 -10.51 -10.34 -4.90
N THR A 27 -11.21 -11.10 -4.08
CA THR A 27 -10.65 -12.24 -3.34
C THR A 27 -11.39 -13.52 -3.76
N GLN A 28 -10.90 -14.68 -3.35
CA GLN A 28 -11.61 -15.93 -3.62
C GLN A 28 -12.95 -16.01 -2.89
N THR A 29 -13.11 -15.22 -1.84
CA THR A 29 -14.31 -15.22 -1.00
C THR A 29 -14.82 -13.80 -0.80
N GLY A 30 -16.14 -13.65 -0.84
CA GLY A 30 -16.83 -12.44 -0.41
C GLY A 30 -16.78 -11.27 -1.38
N ASP A 31 -16.82 -10.10 -0.79
CA ASP A 31 -17.12 -8.81 -1.37
C ASP A 31 -15.87 -7.93 -1.58
N GLY A 32 -14.72 -8.58 -1.76
CA GLY A 32 -13.43 -7.93 -1.95
C GLY A 32 -12.58 -7.87 -0.67
N SER A 33 -11.33 -7.47 -0.82
CA SER A 33 -10.35 -7.46 0.27
C SER A 33 -10.68 -6.46 1.39
N LEU A 34 -11.46 -5.45 1.11
CA LEU A 34 -12.02 -4.49 2.07
C LEU A 34 -13.52 -4.71 2.35
N GLY A 35 -14.03 -5.85 1.95
CA GLY A 35 -15.41 -6.27 2.21
C GLY A 35 -15.64 -6.74 3.65
N THR A 36 -16.87 -7.21 3.92
CA THR A 36 -17.27 -7.68 5.25
C THR A 36 -16.59 -8.98 5.63
N HIS A 37 -16.31 -9.85 4.65
CA HIS A 37 -15.64 -11.13 4.89
C HIS A 37 -14.25 -10.95 5.54
N TRP A 38 -13.51 -9.92 5.15
CA TRP A 38 -12.17 -9.64 5.67
C TRP A 38 -12.14 -8.63 6.82
N ALA A 39 -13.29 -8.11 7.24
CA ALA A 39 -13.34 -7.04 8.24
C ALA A 39 -12.65 -7.44 9.58
N ASP A 40 -12.89 -8.62 10.07
CA ASP A 40 -12.31 -9.07 11.34
C ASP A 40 -10.79 -9.30 11.23
N TRP A 41 -10.32 -9.72 10.05
CA TRP A 41 -8.87 -9.80 9.81
C TRP A 41 -8.21 -8.43 9.90
N TRP A 42 -8.80 -7.38 9.31
CA TRP A 42 -8.29 -6.02 9.39
C TRP A 42 -8.36 -5.44 10.80
N LYS A 43 -9.45 -5.70 11.54
CA LYS A 43 -9.57 -5.31 12.96
C LYS A 43 -8.46 -5.92 13.81
N ALA A 44 -8.17 -7.20 13.60
CA ALA A 44 -7.08 -7.87 14.30
C ALA A 44 -5.72 -7.22 13.99
N ARG A 45 -5.46 -6.85 12.73
CA ARG A 45 -4.21 -6.13 12.38
C ARG A 45 -4.14 -4.77 13.04
N ALA A 46 -5.26 -4.06 13.15
CA ALA A 46 -5.32 -2.79 13.88
C ALA A 46 -5.00 -2.97 15.38
N ALA A 47 -5.58 -3.99 16.01
CA ALA A 47 -5.33 -4.32 17.41
C ALA A 47 -3.87 -4.70 17.66
N GLU A 48 -3.22 -5.37 16.70
CA GLU A 48 -1.80 -5.71 16.77
C GLU A 48 -0.86 -4.52 16.58
N GLY A 49 -1.38 -3.33 16.25
CA GLY A 49 -0.59 -2.11 16.10
C GLY A 49 -0.02 -1.88 14.70
N HIS A 50 -0.55 -2.57 13.69
CA HIS A 50 -0.25 -2.24 12.29
C HIS A 50 -0.90 -0.91 11.89
N GLU A 51 -0.34 -0.27 10.88
CA GLU A 51 -0.85 0.97 10.28
C GLU A 51 -1.49 0.68 8.91
N PHE A 52 -2.34 1.60 8.46
CA PHE A 52 -3.08 1.45 7.20
C PHE A 52 -2.96 2.70 6.35
N ALA A 53 -2.98 2.50 5.03
CA ALA A 53 -2.98 3.57 4.04
C ALA A 53 -3.72 3.11 2.77
N SER A 54 -3.99 4.04 1.86
CA SER A 54 -4.74 3.75 0.64
C SER A 54 -3.86 3.19 -0.47
N HIS A 55 -4.42 2.22 -1.21
CA HIS A 55 -3.86 1.76 -2.49
C HIS A 55 -4.81 2.05 -3.66
N THR A 56 -5.63 3.11 -3.54
CA THR A 56 -6.84 3.40 -4.28
C THR A 56 -7.95 2.37 -4.00
N TRP A 57 -9.20 2.67 -4.35
CA TRP A 57 -10.28 1.73 -4.05
C TRP A 57 -10.31 0.56 -5.02
N ASP A 58 -10.39 0.85 -6.33
CA ASP A 58 -10.48 -0.17 -7.39
C ASP A 58 -9.09 -0.51 -7.98
N HIS A 59 -8.01 -0.37 -7.18
CA HIS A 59 -6.63 -0.59 -7.62
C HIS A 59 -6.34 0.09 -8.96
N THR A 60 -6.60 1.41 -9.00
CA THR A 60 -6.66 2.20 -10.22
C THR A 60 -5.28 2.66 -10.68
N TYR A 61 -4.83 2.14 -11.81
CA TYR A 61 -3.59 2.55 -12.45
C TYR A 61 -3.71 3.94 -13.08
N TRP A 62 -2.79 4.83 -12.78
CA TRP A 62 -2.50 5.98 -13.63
C TRP A 62 -1.80 5.51 -14.91
N ARG A 63 -2.26 6.03 -16.05
CA ARG A 63 -1.70 5.71 -17.39
C ARG A 63 -0.92 6.89 -17.97
N SER A 64 -1.51 8.08 -17.94
CA SER A 64 -0.88 9.31 -18.41
C SER A 64 -1.59 10.54 -17.87
N ASP A 65 -0.90 11.68 -17.89
CA ASP A 65 -1.54 12.98 -17.74
C ASP A 65 -2.30 13.34 -19.01
N VAL A 66 -3.47 13.96 -18.87
CA VAL A 66 -4.20 14.55 -19.98
C VAL A 66 -3.75 16.01 -20.10
N VAL A 67 -3.26 16.36 -21.27
CA VAL A 67 -2.80 17.72 -21.55
C VAL A 67 -4.02 18.60 -21.80
N GLY A 68 -4.29 19.51 -20.88
CA GLY A 68 -5.28 20.58 -21.04
C GLY A 68 -4.60 21.91 -21.43
N GLY A 69 -5.36 22.86 -21.95
CA GLY A 69 -4.87 24.23 -22.16
C GLY A 69 -4.52 24.96 -20.87
N PRO A 70 -3.95 26.16 -20.95
CA PRO A 70 -3.67 26.98 -19.77
C PRO A 70 -4.92 27.20 -18.92
N GLY A 71 -4.80 27.00 -17.58
CA GLY A 71 -5.91 27.15 -16.64
C GLY A 71 -6.86 25.96 -16.51
N VAL A 72 -6.68 24.89 -17.29
CA VAL A 72 -7.47 23.66 -17.17
C VAL A 72 -6.95 22.83 -15.98
N ALA A 73 -7.88 22.44 -15.11
CA ALA A 73 -7.55 21.58 -13.97
C ALA A 73 -6.93 20.25 -14.42
N PRO A 74 -5.98 19.68 -13.65
CA PRO A 74 -5.33 18.43 -14.01
C PRO A 74 -6.34 17.29 -14.21
N GLN A 75 -6.16 16.55 -15.29
CA GLN A 75 -6.89 15.33 -15.60
C GLN A 75 -5.91 14.20 -15.87
N PHE A 76 -6.36 12.98 -15.61
CA PHE A 76 -5.52 11.79 -15.71
C PHE A 76 -6.26 10.69 -16.48
N ARG A 77 -5.58 10.05 -17.42
CA ARG A 77 -6.03 8.79 -17.97
C ARG A 77 -5.73 7.70 -16.95
N VAL A 78 -6.74 6.96 -16.58
CA VAL A 78 -6.67 5.94 -15.51
C VAL A 78 -7.36 4.65 -15.95
N SER A 79 -6.99 3.54 -15.34
CA SER A 79 -7.59 2.23 -15.59
C SER A 79 -7.68 1.44 -14.30
N PRO A 80 -8.88 1.28 -13.71
CA PRO A 80 -9.11 0.36 -12.61
C PRO A 80 -8.77 -1.07 -13.01
N SER A 81 -8.13 -1.82 -12.12
CA SER A 81 -7.87 -3.25 -12.29
C SER A 81 -8.70 -4.13 -11.35
N ALA A 82 -9.64 -3.52 -10.64
CA ALA A 82 -10.62 -4.19 -9.80
C ALA A 82 -11.98 -3.47 -9.90
N GLY A 83 -13.00 -4.10 -9.31
CA GLY A 83 -14.33 -3.52 -9.23
C GLY A 83 -15.15 -3.56 -10.52
N PRO A 84 -16.32 -2.87 -10.55
CA PRO A 84 -17.24 -2.91 -11.71
C PRO A 84 -16.67 -2.31 -12.99
N SER A 85 -15.62 -1.52 -12.87
CA SER A 85 -14.97 -0.82 -13.99
C SER A 85 -13.63 -1.43 -14.40
N GLU A 86 -13.33 -2.64 -13.92
CA GLU A 86 -12.10 -3.37 -14.23
C GLU A 86 -11.81 -3.41 -15.73
N GLY A 87 -10.58 -3.08 -16.09
CA GLY A 87 -10.06 -3.12 -17.48
C GLY A 87 -10.48 -1.97 -18.37
N ARG A 88 -11.41 -1.10 -17.94
CA ARG A 88 -11.82 0.08 -18.73
C ARG A 88 -10.88 1.25 -18.49
N GLU A 89 -10.81 2.16 -19.45
CA GLU A 89 -10.09 3.42 -19.33
C GLU A 89 -11.05 4.58 -19.11
N PHE A 90 -10.60 5.53 -18.28
CA PHE A 90 -11.34 6.77 -17.99
C PHE A 90 -10.41 7.97 -18.01
N ILE A 91 -11.01 9.15 -18.19
CA ILE A 91 -10.34 10.42 -17.90
C ILE A 91 -10.96 10.97 -16.64
N TRP A 92 -10.17 11.03 -15.58
CA TRP A 92 -10.60 11.54 -14.29
C TRP A 92 -9.98 12.90 -13.98
N THR A 93 -10.75 13.74 -13.33
CA THR A 93 -10.23 14.95 -12.71
C THR A 93 -9.36 14.61 -11.49
N ALA A 94 -8.56 15.56 -11.03
CA ALA A 94 -7.80 15.44 -9.78
C ALA A 94 -8.71 15.08 -8.60
N GLN A 95 -9.90 15.68 -8.53
CA GLN A 95 -10.88 15.39 -7.48
C GLN A 95 -11.34 13.93 -7.51
N GLN A 96 -11.72 13.40 -8.67
CA GLN A 96 -12.14 12.01 -8.81
C GLN A 96 -11.04 11.03 -8.41
N TYR A 97 -9.78 11.33 -8.74
CA TYR A 97 -8.66 10.51 -8.27
C TYR A 97 -8.49 10.58 -6.74
N CYS A 98 -8.67 11.76 -6.16
CA CYS A 98 -8.65 11.95 -4.71
C CYS A 98 -9.78 11.19 -4.00
N GLU A 99 -10.99 11.18 -4.57
CA GLU A 99 -12.12 10.42 -4.05
C GLU A 99 -11.84 8.92 -4.04
N GLU A 100 -11.20 8.43 -5.08
CA GLU A 100 -10.78 7.03 -5.19
C GLU A 100 -9.74 6.64 -4.12
N VAL A 101 -8.76 7.50 -3.85
CA VAL A 101 -7.82 7.34 -2.74
C VAL A 101 -8.55 7.42 -1.39
N GLY A 102 -9.42 8.41 -1.23
CA GLY A 102 -10.17 8.65 0.01
C GLY A 102 -11.13 7.53 0.36
N ARG A 103 -11.75 6.90 -0.63
CA ARG A 103 -12.71 5.80 -0.44
C ARG A 103 -12.08 4.59 0.25
N ALA A 104 -10.88 4.17 -0.16
CA ALA A 104 -10.16 3.09 0.51
C ALA A 104 -9.80 3.46 1.96
N SER A 105 -9.33 4.68 2.19
CA SER A 105 -9.04 5.17 3.55
C SER A 105 -10.27 5.20 4.43
N ALA A 106 -11.40 5.71 3.94
CA ALA A 106 -12.64 5.77 4.69
C ALA A 106 -13.15 4.35 5.05
N ARG A 107 -13.05 3.41 4.12
CA ARG A 107 -13.45 2.03 4.38
C ARG A 107 -12.56 1.35 5.41
N LEU A 108 -11.24 1.51 5.33
CA LEU A 108 -10.30 1.02 6.35
C LEU A 108 -10.63 1.58 7.74
N GLN A 109 -10.90 2.88 7.82
CA GLN A 109 -11.31 3.49 9.08
C GLN A 109 -12.63 2.92 9.62
N ALA A 110 -13.62 2.74 8.76
CA ALA A 110 -14.91 2.15 9.14
C ALA A 110 -14.76 0.71 9.65
N ILE A 111 -13.87 -0.08 9.05
CA ILE A 111 -13.60 -1.46 9.46
C ILE A 111 -12.82 -1.50 10.77
N THR A 112 -11.72 -0.75 10.84
CA THR A 112 -10.71 -0.91 11.91
C THR A 112 -10.93 0.00 13.11
N GLY A 113 -11.77 1.04 12.96
CA GLY A 113 -11.89 2.13 13.94
C GLY A 113 -10.64 3.03 14.03
N LYS A 114 -9.56 2.70 13.31
CA LYS A 114 -8.28 3.41 13.32
C LYS A 114 -8.17 4.31 12.09
N LYS A 115 -7.88 5.60 12.29
CA LYS A 115 -7.67 6.54 11.19
C LYS A 115 -6.44 6.11 10.38
N PRO A 116 -6.56 5.81 9.08
CA PRO A 116 -5.41 5.50 8.24
C PRO A 116 -4.43 6.66 8.14
N LEU A 117 -3.19 6.35 7.85
CA LEU A 117 -2.17 7.36 7.57
C LEU A 117 -2.58 8.18 6.33
N PRO A 118 -2.29 9.48 6.30
CA PRO A 118 -2.55 10.35 5.14
C PRO A 118 -1.54 10.08 4.01
N LEU A 119 -1.43 8.80 3.68
CA LEU A 119 -0.52 8.25 2.68
C LEU A 119 -1.29 7.43 1.67
N PHE A 120 -0.75 7.36 0.44
CA PHE A 120 -1.22 6.41 -0.54
C PHE A 120 -0.05 5.80 -1.32
N ARG A 121 -0.26 4.63 -1.89
CA ARG A 121 0.64 4.02 -2.87
C ARG A 121 -0.10 3.90 -4.19
N ALA A 122 0.47 4.42 -5.27
CA ALA A 122 -0.12 4.28 -6.59
C ALA A 122 0.05 2.84 -7.09
N PRO A 123 -0.99 2.20 -7.64
CA PRO A 123 -0.90 0.88 -8.24
C PRO A 123 0.22 0.77 -9.27
N GLY A 124 1.03 -0.31 -9.15
CA GLY A 124 2.23 -0.51 -9.96
C GLY A 124 3.33 0.54 -9.79
N GLY A 125 3.24 1.41 -8.77
CA GLY A 125 4.17 2.52 -8.56
C GLY A 125 4.13 3.61 -9.66
N LYS A 126 3.13 3.57 -10.54
CA LYS A 126 3.05 4.48 -11.71
C LYS A 126 2.48 5.83 -11.30
N THR A 127 3.26 6.87 -11.51
CA THR A 127 2.92 8.24 -11.11
C THR A 127 3.42 9.28 -12.12
N SER A 128 2.93 10.52 -11.97
CA SER A 128 3.51 11.70 -12.57
C SER A 128 3.65 12.82 -11.53
N PRO A 129 4.48 13.83 -11.77
CA PRO A 129 4.54 15.00 -10.90
C PRO A 129 3.18 15.69 -10.71
N ARG A 130 2.32 15.72 -11.75
CA ARG A 130 0.97 16.29 -11.67
C ARG A 130 0.04 15.46 -10.80
N LEU A 131 0.07 14.13 -10.94
CA LEU A 131 -0.71 13.22 -10.09
C LEU A 131 -0.32 13.35 -8.62
N LEU A 132 0.99 13.38 -8.35
CA LEU A 132 1.51 13.53 -6.99
C LEU A 132 1.13 14.87 -6.37
N ALA A 133 1.19 15.96 -7.15
CA ALA A 133 0.75 17.27 -6.69
C ALA A 133 -0.75 17.30 -6.38
N ALA A 134 -1.58 16.70 -7.23
CA ALA A 134 -3.03 16.58 -7.01
C ALA A 134 -3.34 15.79 -5.74
N ALA A 135 -2.74 14.61 -5.56
CA ALA A 135 -2.92 13.79 -4.36
C ALA A 135 -2.48 14.53 -3.08
N LYS A 136 -1.36 15.26 -3.15
CA LYS A 136 -0.87 16.07 -2.04
C LYS A 136 -1.84 17.20 -1.67
N ALA A 137 -2.44 17.85 -2.66
CA ALA A 137 -3.47 18.88 -2.43
C ALA A 137 -4.71 18.32 -1.72
N CYS A 138 -5.02 17.04 -1.91
CA CYS A 138 -6.10 16.33 -1.21
C CYS A 138 -5.68 15.75 0.15
N GLY A 139 -4.47 16.02 0.61
CA GLY A 139 -3.97 15.55 1.90
C GLY A 139 -3.33 14.16 1.89
N TYR A 140 -2.94 13.62 0.72
CA TYR A 140 -2.28 12.33 0.61
C TYR A 140 -0.86 12.47 0.04
N GLN A 141 0.13 11.93 0.75
CA GLN A 141 1.50 11.82 0.23
C GLN A 141 1.75 10.41 -0.32
N HIS A 142 2.36 10.35 -1.50
CA HIS A 142 2.71 9.07 -2.14
C HIS A 142 3.88 8.39 -1.44
N VAL A 143 3.80 7.06 -1.34
CA VAL A 143 4.87 6.21 -0.83
C VAL A 143 5.24 5.17 -1.90
N GLY A 144 6.48 5.25 -2.36
CA GLY A 144 7.09 4.20 -3.18
C GLY A 144 7.78 3.13 -2.31
N TRP A 145 8.83 2.57 -2.84
CA TRP A 145 9.74 1.64 -2.15
C TRP A 145 11.18 1.93 -2.57
N SER A 146 12.13 1.51 -1.75
CA SER A 146 13.55 1.62 -2.10
C SER A 146 13.91 0.60 -3.18
N PRO A 147 14.90 0.88 -4.03
CA PRO A 147 15.34 -0.11 -5.04
C PRO A 147 15.69 -1.48 -4.46
N ALA A 148 16.37 -1.51 -3.31
CA ALA A 148 16.65 -2.75 -2.59
C ALA A 148 15.43 -3.31 -1.85
N GLY A 149 14.44 -2.49 -1.58
CA GLY A 149 13.20 -2.84 -0.88
C GLY A 149 12.16 -3.55 -1.75
N PHE A 150 12.33 -3.58 -3.06
CA PHE A 150 11.51 -4.41 -3.95
C PHE A 150 11.87 -5.88 -3.74
N LEU A 151 11.02 -6.61 -3.01
CA LEU A 151 11.34 -7.96 -2.55
C LEU A 151 11.08 -9.04 -3.60
N GLY A 152 10.43 -8.69 -4.72
CA GLY A 152 10.28 -9.56 -5.88
C GLY A 152 9.26 -10.68 -5.72
N ASP A 153 8.34 -10.57 -4.76
CA ASP A 153 7.30 -11.56 -4.50
C ASP A 153 6.30 -11.72 -5.66
N GLU A 154 6.27 -10.76 -6.59
CA GLU A 154 5.46 -10.79 -7.82
C GLU A 154 6.23 -11.28 -9.06
N LEU A 155 7.55 -11.52 -8.94
CA LEU A 155 8.37 -11.96 -10.06
C LEU A 155 8.22 -13.47 -10.31
N SER A 156 8.38 -13.88 -11.56
CA SER A 156 8.34 -15.30 -11.95
C SER A 156 9.36 -16.15 -11.19
N SER A 157 8.91 -17.26 -10.61
CA SER A 157 9.74 -18.23 -9.90
C SER A 157 10.86 -18.82 -10.75
N ASP A 158 10.58 -19.03 -12.04
CA ASP A 158 11.53 -19.65 -12.97
C ASP A 158 12.76 -18.77 -13.20
N ARG A 159 12.60 -17.44 -13.14
CA ARG A 159 13.69 -16.45 -13.30
C ARG A 159 14.24 -15.95 -11.97
N TYR A 160 13.41 -15.93 -10.96
CA TYR A 160 13.71 -15.35 -9.64
C TYR A 160 13.30 -16.31 -8.52
N PRO A 161 14.03 -17.43 -8.34
CA PRO A 161 13.73 -18.38 -7.26
C PRO A 161 13.84 -17.72 -5.89
N ASN A 162 13.09 -18.22 -4.91
CA ASN A 162 13.05 -17.68 -3.55
C ASN A 162 14.44 -17.52 -2.91
N ALA A 163 15.32 -18.51 -3.11
CA ALA A 163 16.69 -18.45 -2.58
C ALA A 163 17.49 -17.26 -3.15
N PHE A 164 17.32 -16.95 -4.44
CA PHE A 164 17.94 -15.78 -5.06
C PHE A 164 17.39 -14.48 -4.49
N LEU A 165 16.06 -14.37 -4.37
CA LEU A 165 15.39 -13.16 -3.82
C LEU A 165 15.82 -12.90 -2.38
N LEU A 166 15.83 -13.94 -1.54
CA LEU A 166 16.28 -13.84 -0.15
C LEU A 166 17.75 -13.39 -0.05
N LYS A 167 18.64 -14.04 -0.79
CA LYS A 167 20.07 -13.68 -0.81
C LYS A 167 20.28 -12.23 -1.26
N LYS A 168 19.59 -11.82 -2.32
CA LYS A 168 19.64 -10.44 -2.84
C LYS A 168 19.17 -9.45 -1.79
N ALA A 169 17.99 -9.66 -1.19
CA ALA A 169 17.42 -8.78 -0.19
C ALA A 169 18.32 -8.64 1.05
N LEU A 170 18.83 -9.76 1.58
CA LEU A 170 19.76 -9.74 2.70
C LEU A 170 21.07 -9.01 2.40
N ARG A 171 21.55 -9.04 1.17
CA ARG A 171 22.78 -8.33 0.77
C ARG A 171 22.55 -6.83 0.60
N ASP A 172 21.46 -6.43 -0.07
CA ASP A 172 21.30 -5.10 -0.64
C ASP A 172 20.52 -4.13 0.28
N ILE A 173 19.66 -4.62 1.17
CA ILE A 173 18.85 -3.78 2.05
C ILE A 173 19.73 -3.02 3.03
N GLN A 174 19.46 -1.71 3.14
CA GLN A 174 20.12 -0.77 4.03
C GLN A 174 19.14 -0.16 5.05
N PRO A 175 19.64 0.36 6.19
CA PRO A 175 18.82 1.12 7.14
C PRO A 175 18.09 2.28 6.44
N GLY A 176 16.78 2.40 6.71
CA GLY A 176 15.93 3.42 6.09
C GLY A 176 15.26 2.97 4.79
N ASP A 177 15.54 1.76 4.28
CA ASP A 177 14.85 1.24 3.12
C ASP A 177 13.39 0.92 3.40
N ILE A 178 12.52 1.29 2.45
CA ILE A 178 11.10 0.91 2.45
C ILE A 178 10.95 -0.40 1.69
N LEU A 179 10.54 -1.44 2.40
CA LEU A 179 10.34 -2.78 1.84
C LEU A 179 8.90 -2.94 1.32
N LEU A 180 8.74 -3.64 0.20
CA LEU A 180 7.46 -3.93 -0.44
C LEU A 180 7.26 -5.44 -0.58
N ALA A 181 6.13 -5.93 -0.07
CA ALA A 181 5.58 -7.26 -0.32
C ALA A 181 4.06 -7.20 -0.42
N HIS A 182 3.44 -8.20 -1.02
CA HIS A 182 2.00 -8.29 -1.26
C HIS A 182 1.34 -9.37 -0.40
N LEU A 183 0.05 -9.18 -0.07
CA LEU A 183 -0.73 -10.14 0.73
C LEU A 183 -1.29 -11.32 -0.09
N GLY A 184 -0.95 -11.41 -1.35
CA GLY A 184 -1.35 -12.49 -2.25
C GLY A 184 -0.90 -12.21 -3.67
N ILE A 185 0.00 -13.02 -4.19
CA ILE A 185 0.42 -13.03 -5.58
C ILE A 185 0.29 -14.45 -6.10
N TRP A 186 -0.51 -14.61 -7.13
CA TRP A 186 -0.91 -15.90 -7.72
C TRP A 186 0.07 -16.45 -8.74
N SER A 187 0.94 -15.61 -9.28
CA SER A 187 1.77 -15.92 -10.44
C SER A 187 3.00 -16.78 -10.12
N ARG A 188 3.31 -16.99 -8.84
CA ARG A 188 4.49 -17.77 -8.44
C ARG A 188 4.14 -19.24 -8.23
N LYS A 189 4.95 -20.13 -8.82
CA LYS A 189 4.90 -21.57 -8.60
C LYS A 189 5.47 -21.99 -7.24
N ASP A 190 6.50 -21.26 -6.75
CA ASP A 190 7.08 -21.40 -5.42
C ASP A 190 6.58 -20.24 -4.53
N PRO A 191 5.74 -20.49 -3.53
CA PRO A 191 5.21 -19.41 -2.68
C PRO A 191 6.34 -18.62 -2.02
N TRP A 192 6.30 -17.29 -2.21
CA TRP A 192 7.29 -16.40 -1.62
C TRP A 192 7.18 -16.35 -0.09
N SER A 193 5.97 -16.33 0.43
CA SER A 193 5.71 -16.46 1.86
C SER A 193 5.24 -17.90 2.15
N PRO A 194 5.82 -18.63 3.13
CA PRO A 194 6.78 -18.15 4.15
C PRO A 194 8.25 -18.18 3.73
N ALA A 195 8.57 -18.77 2.57
CA ALA A 195 9.92 -19.16 2.20
C ALA A 195 10.96 -18.01 2.20
N VAL A 196 10.52 -16.77 1.94
CA VAL A 196 11.39 -15.58 1.96
C VAL A 196 11.09 -14.66 3.14
N LEU A 197 9.82 -14.41 3.47
CA LEU A 197 9.45 -13.40 4.44
C LEU A 197 10.07 -13.65 5.82
N GLU A 198 9.89 -14.83 6.38
CA GLU A 198 10.39 -15.12 7.72
C GLU A 198 11.93 -15.16 7.78
N PRO A 199 12.64 -15.88 6.89
CA PRO A 199 14.09 -15.83 6.85
C PRO A 199 14.68 -14.44 6.61
N LEU A 200 14.01 -13.60 5.81
CA LEU A 200 14.41 -12.21 5.59
C LEU A 200 14.33 -11.40 6.89
N ILE A 201 13.20 -11.48 7.59
CA ILE A 201 13.02 -10.76 8.87
C ILE A 201 14.09 -11.21 9.89
N VAL A 202 14.27 -12.52 10.06
CA VAL A 202 15.26 -13.07 10.99
C VAL A 202 16.66 -12.63 10.61
N GLY A 203 17.02 -12.74 9.32
CA GLY A 203 18.34 -12.38 8.83
C GLY A 203 18.64 -10.87 8.96
N LEU A 204 17.68 -10.00 8.72
CA LEU A 204 17.86 -8.57 8.93
C LEU A 204 17.99 -8.23 10.43
N LYS A 205 17.17 -8.84 11.29
CA LYS A 205 17.27 -8.65 12.75
C LYS A 205 18.62 -9.11 13.29
N SER A 206 19.15 -10.24 12.83
CA SER A 206 20.48 -10.73 13.25
C SER A 206 21.62 -9.78 12.85
N ARG A 207 21.38 -8.92 11.88
CA ARG A 207 22.29 -7.83 11.46
C ARG A 207 22.03 -6.51 12.19
N GLY A 208 21.15 -6.48 13.20
CA GLY A 208 20.85 -5.30 13.99
C GLY A 208 19.77 -4.38 13.40
N PHE A 209 19.04 -4.81 12.37
CA PHE A 209 17.92 -4.02 11.83
C PHE A 209 16.71 -4.08 12.73
N CYS A 210 16.01 -2.94 12.85
CA CYS A 210 14.68 -2.83 13.44
C CYS A 210 13.66 -2.51 12.35
N PHE A 211 12.44 -3.06 12.49
CA PHE A 211 11.34 -2.79 11.58
C PHE A 211 10.39 -1.76 12.21
N GLN A 212 9.99 -0.77 11.43
CA GLN A 212 9.07 0.28 11.85
C GLN A 212 7.97 0.49 10.80
N THR A 213 6.84 1.04 11.21
CA THR A 213 5.82 1.52 10.29
C THR A 213 6.25 2.85 9.66
N LEU A 214 5.57 3.24 8.59
CA LEU A 214 5.84 4.51 7.90
C LEU A 214 5.56 5.75 8.76
N ARG A 215 4.82 5.59 9.87
CA ARG A 215 4.61 6.67 10.83
C ARG A 215 5.92 7.25 11.36
N GLU A 216 6.90 6.40 11.59
CA GLU A 216 8.21 6.79 12.14
C GLU A 216 9.27 7.04 11.07
N HIS A 217 8.94 6.79 9.80
CA HIS A 217 9.91 6.97 8.72
C HIS A 217 10.25 8.46 8.50
N PRO A 218 11.54 8.86 8.50
CA PRO A 218 11.94 10.27 8.46
C PRO A 218 11.32 11.09 7.32
N GLN A 219 11.14 10.47 6.15
CA GLN A 219 10.57 11.14 4.98
C GLN A 219 9.07 11.46 5.14
N TYR A 220 8.33 10.71 5.97
CA TYR A 220 6.86 10.82 6.06
C TYR A 220 6.37 11.33 7.40
N LYS A 221 7.16 11.21 8.46
CA LYS A 221 6.79 11.57 9.83
C LYS A 221 6.22 12.99 9.92
N ALA A 222 6.97 13.97 9.45
CA ALA A 222 6.54 15.38 9.51
C ALA A 222 5.23 15.64 8.73
N TRP A 223 5.04 14.99 7.59
CA TRP A 223 3.79 15.07 6.84
C TRP A 223 2.63 14.47 7.61
N ILE A 224 2.81 13.27 8.16
CA ILE A 224 1.77 12.56 8.92
C ILE A 224 1.35 13.40 10.12
N GLU A 225 2.29 13.94 10.89
CA GLU A 225 2.04 14.79 12.06
C GLU A 225 1.28 16.06 11.68
N ALA A 226 1.68 16.72 10.59
CA ALA A 226 1.02 17.92 10.10
C ALA A 226 -0.43 17.67 9.64
N GLN A 227 -0.74 16.50 9.07
CA GLN A 227 -2.11 16.15 8.67
C GLN A 227 -2.98 15.69 9.84
N VAL A 228 -2.39 15.11 10.87
CA VAL A 228 -3.11 14.74 12.10
C VAL A 228 -3.52 15.98 12.90
N SER A 229 -2.66 16.99 12.97
CA SER A 229 -2.93 18.25 13.67
C SER A 229 -3.93 19.16 12.93
N ARG A 230 -4.16 18.95 11.63
CA ARG A 230 -5.22 19.57 10.83
C ARG A 230 -6.59 18.91 11.04
N THR A 231 -6.93 18.45 12.25
CA THR A 231 -8.31 18.05 12.55
C THR A 231 -9.22 19.22 12.23
N PRO A 232 -10.33 19.04 11.47
CA PRO A 232 -11.18 20.17 11.10
C PRO A 232 -11.66 20.85 12.36
N ALA A 233 -11.46 22.19 12.42
CA ALA A 233 -12.20 23.00 13.36
C ALA A 233 -13.67 22.58 13.23
N LYS A 234 -14.28 22.17 14.35
CA LYS A 234 -15.72 21.88 14.44
C LYS A 234 -16.45 22.93 13.62
N LEU A 235 -17.19 22.49 12.61
CA LEU A 235 -18.29 23.31 12.08
C LEU A 235 -19.16 23.68 13.29
N ALA A 236 -18.88 24.83 13.86
CA ALA A 236 -19.79 25.46 14.82
C ALA A 236 -21.06 25.74 14.04
N LYS A 237 -22.14 25.28 14.62
CA LYS A 237 -23.53 25.37 14.15
C LYS A 237 -23.91 26.76 13.63
#